data_b4be30b19546fc94e6c4a9acec91deed
#
_entry.id   b4be30b19546fc94e6c4a9acec91deed
#
_cell.length_a   1.000
_cell.length_b   1.000
_cell.length_c   1.000
_cell.angle_alpha   90.00
_cell.angle_beta   90.00
_cell.angle_gamma   90.00
#
_symmetry.space_group_name_H-M   'P 1'
#
loop_
_entity.id
_entity.type
_entity.pdbx_description
1 polymer ?
#
loop_
_entity_poly.entity_id
_entity_poly.type
_entity_poly.pdbx_seq_one_letter_code
_entity_poly.pdbx_strand_id
1 'polypeptide(L)'
;DPIARATFLQFSYQFQYKYSESDKTTYDLYQINPEWGIGEPLPTGYENHAVDSLGKYAEYRYYNHDASVSLRFIREKYQLSAGMSFQPQSSKLSYKKGNYMIDTTRSVFNFAPNVDFRYRFSKVSQLRFNYRGRTGQPSMENLLPIVDNSNPLNIRVGNPGLKPSFTHSMRLFYNTYNAELQRGIMTHASFSAT
;
A
#
# COMPACT_ATOMS: atom_id res chain seq x y z
N ASP A 1 -23.67 18.01 3.56
CA ASP A 1 -24.62 19.07 3.92
C ASP A 1 -23.92 20.19 4.68
N PRO A 2 -24.30 21.45 4.47
CA PRO A 2 -23.75 22.56 5.24
C PRO A 2 -24.30 22.55 6.66
N ILE A 3 -23.40 22.46 7.66
CA ILE A 3 -23.78 22.54 9.08
C ILE A 3 -23.93 23.99 9.54
N ALA A 4 -23.20 24.90 8.89
CA ALA A 4 -23.26 26.35 9.08
C ALA A 4 -22.79 27.02 7.80
N ARG A 5 -22.84 28.37 7.70
CA ARG A 5 -22.32 29.08 6.51
C ARG A 5 -20.92 28.58 6.15
N ALA A 6 -20.81 27.95 4.95
CA ALA A 6 -19.56 27.40 4.40
C ALA A 6 -18.81 26.41 5.33
N THR A 7 -19.56 25.59 6.08
CA THR A 7 -19.07 24.47 6.87
C THR A 7 -19.80 23.21 6.40
N PHE A 8 -19.02 22.16 6.10
CA PHE A 8 -19.54 20.92 5.53
C PHE A 8 -19.04 19.75 6.35
N LEU A 9 -19.93 18.81 6.63
CA LEU A 9 -19.59 17.48 7.10
C LEU A 9 -19.67 16.54 5.89
N GLN A 10 -18.57 15.86 5.62
CA GLN A 10 -18.46 14.92 4.51
C GLN A 10 -18.23 13.52 5.03
N PHE A 11 -19.04 12.60 4.55
CA PHE A 11 -18.85 11.17 4.77
C PHE A 11 -18.52 10.51 3.44
N SER A 12 -17.58 9.57 3.47
CA SER A 12 -17.35 8.68 2.34
C SER A 12 -17.16 7.26 2.83
N TYR A 13 -17.56 6.33 1.99
CA TYR A 13 -17.35 4.92 2.22
C TYR A 13 -16.88 4.28 0.93
N GLN A 14 -15.83 3.46 1.03
CA GLN A 14 -15.29 2.67 -0.05
C GLN A 14 -15.08 1.25 0.43
N PHE A 15 -15.50 0.30 -0.39
CA PHE A 15 -15.19 -1.11 -0.23
C PHE A 15 -14.21 -1.54 -1.30
N GLN A 16 -13.16 -2.27 -0.90
CA GLN A 16 -12.19 -2.84 -1.80
C GLN A 16 -12.07 -4.34 -1.54
N TYR A 17 -12.25 -5.11 -2.57
CA TYR A 17 -11.94 -6.54 -2.62
C TYR A 17 -10.76 -6.75 -3.55
N LYS A 18 -9.76 -7.52 -3.11
CA LYS A 18 -8.64 -7.93 -3.93
C LYS A 18 -8.46 -9.44 -3.80
N TYR A 19 -8.40 -10.10 -4.94
CA TYR A 19 -8.04 -11.50 -5.09
C TYR A 19 -6.71 -11.58 -5.84
N SER A 20 -5.81 -12.43 -5.38
CA SER A 20 -4.56 -12.73 -6.06
C SER A 20 -4.25 -14.18 -5.86
N GLU A 21 -3.94 -14.86 -6.93
CA GLU A 21 -3.51 -16.25 -6.96
C GLU A 21 -2.16 -16.33 -7.64
N SER A 22 -1.27 -17.13 -7.08
CA SER A 22 0.04 -17.40 -7.63
C SER A 22 0.29 -18.89 -7.54
N ASP A 23 0.35 -19.53 -8.68
CA ASP A 23 0.74 -20.93 -8.80
C ASP A 23 2.08 -20.99 -9.56
N LYS A 24 3.10 -21.48 -8.88
CA LYS A 24 4.44 -21.63 -9.43
C LYS A 24 4.85 -23.09 -9.34
N THR A 25 4.98 -23.73 -10.48
CA THR A 25 5.56 -25.05 -10.60
C THR A 25 6.99 -24.94 -11.12
N THR A 26 7.90 -25.66 -10.54
CA THR A 26 9.31 -25.74 -10.95
C THR A 26 9.59 -27.14 -11.45
N TYR A 27 10.25 -27.25 -12.60
CA TYR A 27 10.59 -28.52 -13.22
C TYR A 27 12.10 -28.73 -13.24
N ASP A 28 12.55 -29.97 -13.00
CA ASP A 28 13.94 -30.35 -13.14
C ASP A 28 14.21 -30.89 -14.57
N LEU A 29 14.65 -30.00 -15.43
CA LEU A 29 14.91 -30.32 -16.83
C LEU A 29 16.22 -31.11 -17.02
N TYR A 30 17.17 -31.02 -16.09
CA TYR A 30 18.42 -31.75 -16.14
C TYR A 30 18.24 -33.27 -16.07
N GLN A 31 17.16 -33.75 -15.47
CA GLN A 31 16.83 -35.18 -15.45
C GLN A 31 16.42 -35.70 -16.84
N ILE A 32 15.95 -34.83 -17.72
CA ILE A 32 15.49 -35.19 -19.07
C ILE A 32 16.61 -34.95 -20.08
N ASN A 33 17.21 -33.78 -20.06
CA ASN A 33 18.29 -33.37 -20.94
C ASN A 33 19.32 -32.54 -20.16
N PRO A 34 20.43 -33.14 -19.73
CA PRO A 34 21.51 -32.48 -19.00
C PRO A 34 22.18 -31.33 -19.80
N GLU A 35 22.08 -31.36 -21.12
CA GLU A 35 22.67 -30.38 -22.02
C GLU A 35 21.68 -29.23 -22.39
N TRP A 36 20.43 -29.28 -21.86
CA TRP A 36 19.44 -28.26 -22.16
C TRP A 36 19.90 -26.86 -21.74
N GLY A 37 19.82 -25.91 -22.66
CA GLY A 37 20.21 -24.51 -22.47
C GLY A 37 19.03 -23.56 -22.50
N ILE A 38 19.23 -22.37 -21.88
CA ILE A 38 18.23 -21.30 -21.86
C ILE A 38 17.99 -20.82 -23.32
N GLY A 39 16.72 -20.84 -23.73
CA GLY A 39 16.28 -20.45 -25.08
C GLY A 39 16.00 -21.64 -26.00
N GLU A 40 16.28 -22.87 -25.58
CA GLU A 40 15.89 -24.07 -26.30
C GLU A 40 14.42 -24.45 -26.02
N PRO A 41 13.75 -25.16 -26.92
CA PRO A 41 12.42 -25.71 -26.67
C PRO A 41 12.43 -26.62 -25.44
N LEU A 42 11.34 -26.61 -24.69
CA LEU A 42 11.19 -27.49 -23.51
C LEU A 42 11.22 -28.98 -23.96
N PRO A 43 11.95 -29.84 -23.24
CA PRO A 43 12.00 -31.27 -23.54
C PRO A 43 10.62 -31.91 -23.42
N THR A 44 10.29 -32.87 -24.27
CA THR A 44 9.03 -33.60 -24.21
C THR A 44 8.90 -34.34 -22.87
N GLY A 45 7.75 -34.21 -22.20
CA GLY A 45 7.47 -34.87 -20.92
C GLY A 45 8.03 -34.14 -19.69
N TYR A 46 8.48 -32.90 -19.83
CA TYR A 46 8.99 -32.09 -18.71
C TYR A 46 7.99 -31.95 -17.56
N GLU A 47 6.68 -31.99 -17.85
CA GLU A 47 5.59 -31.87 -16.86
C GLU A 47 5.66 -33.01 -15.80
N ASN A 48 6.24 -34.15 -16.13
CA ASN A 48 6.39 -35.29 -15.20
C ASN A 48 7.55 -35.11 -14.22
N HIS A 49 8.37 -34.08 -14.40
CA HIS A 49 9.57 -33.83 -13.58
C HIS A 49 9.38 -32.54 -12.71
N ALA A 50 8.17 -32.38 -12.16
CA ALA A 50 7.89 -31.31 -11.23
C ALA A 50 8.62 -31.53 -9.89
N VAL A 51 9.23 -30.46 -9.38
CA VAL A 51 9.92 -30.43 -8.09
C VAL A 51 9.03 -29.74 -7.07
N ASP A 52 8.21 -30.50 -6.36
CA ASP A 52 7.22 -29.99 -5.41
C ASP A 52 7.83 -29.10 -4.31
N SER A 53 9.05 -29.39 -3.86
CA SER A 53 9.73 -28.61 -2.82
C SER A 53 10.08 -27.19 -3.27
N LEU A 54 10.16 -26.94 -4.60
CA LEU A 54 10.42 -25.65 -5.21
C LEU A 54 9.16 -25.01 -5.78
N GLY A 55 8.06 -25.77 -5.91
CA GLY A 55 6.75 -25.30 -6.25
C GLY A 55 6.13 -24.47 -5.12
N LYS A 56 5.27 -23.52 -5.46
CA LYS A 56 4.59 -22.63 -4.51
C LYS A 56 3.20 -22.31 -5.03
N TYR A 57 2.19 -22.58 -4.22
CA TYR A 57 0.84 -22.08 -4.42
C TYR A 57 0.49 -21.08 -3.33
N ALA A 58 -0.04 -19.91 -3.70
CA ALA A 58 -0.50 -18.92 -2.77
C ALA A 58 -1.78 -18.26 -3.29
N GLU A 59 -2.85 -18.35 -2.52
CA GLU A 59 -4.11 -17.67 -2.75
C GLU A 59 -4.30 -16.60 -1.68
N TYR A 60 -4.53 -15.38 -2.08
CA TYR A 60 -4.70 -14.23 -1.20
C TYR A 60 -6.02 -13.54 -1.49
N ARG A 61 -6.83 -13.36 -0.44
CA ARG A 61 -8.09 -12.61 -0.47
C ARG A 61 -8.01 -11.49 0.54
N TYR A 62 -8.29 -10.28 0.07
CA TYR A 62 -8.21 -9.07 0.86
C TYR A 62 -9.52 -8.29 0.78
N TYR A 63 -10.03 -7.95 1.94
CA TYR A 63 -11.23 -7.16 2.12
C TYR A 63 -10.87 -5.91 2.92
N ASN A 64 -11.19 -4.74 2.40
CA ASN A 64 -10.97 -3.47 3.06
C ASN A 64 -12.23 -2.62 2.99
N HIS A 65 -12.65 -2.13 4.14
CA HIS A 65 -13.69 -1.13 4.27
C HIS A 65 -13.01 0.17 4.68
N ASP A 66 -13.23 1.25 3.95
CA ASP A 66 -12.71 2.58 4.26
C ASP A 66 -13.90 3.51 4.50
N ALA A 67 -14.16 3.79 5.75
CA ALA A 67 -15.17 4.74 6.18
C ALA A 67 -14.49 6.02 6.64
N SER A 68 -14.72 7.14 5.97
CA SER A 68 -14.12 8.40 6.33
C SER A 68 -15.13 9.46 6.72
N VAL A 69 -14.75 10.27 7.69
CA VAL A 69 -15.47 11.47 8.11
C VAL A 69 -14.52 12.65 8.06
N SER A 70 -14.97 13.75 7.49
CA SER A 70 -14.21 15.00 7.46
C SER A 70 -15.08 16.21 7.64
N LEU A 71 -14.54 17.19 8.34
CA LEU A 71 -15.09 18.53 8.47
C LEU A 71 -14.34 19.47 7.54
N ARG A 72 -15.09 20.23 6.77
CA ARG A 72 -14.54 21.20 5.83
C ARG A 72 -15.10 22.58 6.12
N PHE A 73 -14.20 23.51 6.42
CA PHE A 73 -14.47 24.91 6.64
C PHE A 73 -13.99 25.73 5.44
N ILE A 74 -14.88 26.52 4.85
CA ILE A 74 -14.53 27.42 3.76
C ILE A 74 -14.82 28.84 4.24
N ARG A 75 -13.80 29.67 4.22
CA ARG A 75 -13.87 31.10 4.54
C ARG A 75 -13.18 31.88 3.42
N GLU A 76 -13.37 33.15 3.41
CA GLU A 76 -12.83 34.05 2.38
C GLU A 76 -11.30 33.90 2.23
N LYS A 77 -10.58 33.86 3.36
CA LYS A 77 -9.12 33.81 3.38
C LYS A 77 -8.56 32.42 3.61
N TYR A 78 -9.33 31.47 4.17
CA TYR A 78 -8.82 30.15 4.44
C TYR A 78 -9.81 29.03 4.17
N GLN A 79 -9.26 27.87 3.86
CA GLN A 79 -9.98 26.61 3.79
C GLN A 79 -9.25 25.60 4.67
N LEU A 80 -9.99 24.93 5.53
CA LEU A 80 -9.50 23.85 6.37
C LEU A 80 -10.37 22.63 6.13
N SER A 81 -9.76 21.50 5.85
CA SER A 81 -10.41 20.20 5.87
C SER A 81 -9.63 19.31 6.83
N ALA A 82 -10.30 18.79 7.83
CA ALA A 82 -9.72 17.84 8.79
C ALA A 82 -10.61 16.62 8.86
N GLY A 83 -10.03 15.45 8.72
CA GLY A 83 -10.77 14.19 8.66
C GLY A 83 -9.98 13.01 9.17
N MET A 84 -10.67 11.89 9.27
CA MET A 84 -10.12 10.61 9.67
C MET A 84 -10.81 9.50 8.89
N SER A 85 -10.04 8.56 8.37
CA SER A 85 -10.52 7.32 7.78
C SER A 85 -10.31 6.18 8.76
N PHE A 86 -11.31 5.32 8.86
CA PHE A 86 -11.32 4.08 9.61
C PHE A 86 -11.33 2.93 8.63
N GLN A 87 -10.33 2.05 8.73
CA GLN A 87 -10.08 1.03 7.72
C GLN A 87 -9.98 -0.36 8.36
N PRO A 88 -11.12 -0.99 8.73
CA PRO A 88 -11.13 -2.40 9.07
C PRO A 88 -10.80 -3.25 7.85
N GLN A 89 -9.81 -4.10 7.99
CA GLN A 89 -9.28 -4.95 6.92
C GLN A 89 -9.27 -6.40 7.37
N SER A 90 -9.60 -7.31 6.45
CA SER A 90 -9.46 -8.75 6.63
C SER A 90 -8.68 -9.33 5.47
N SER A 91 -7.64 -10.08 5.78
CA SER A 91 -6.77 -10.76 4.82
C SER A 91 -6.80 -12.25 5.09
N LYS A 92 -7.07 -13.03 4.05
CA LYS A 92 -7.00 -14.50 4.08
C LYS A 92 -5.91 -14.96 3.14
N LEU A 93 -5.07 -15.85 3.60
CA LEU A 93 -4.00 -16.46 2.82
C LEU A 93 -4.08 -17.96 2.95
N SER A 94 -4.21 -18.66 1.81
CA SER A 94 -3.94 -20.09 1.66
C SER A 94 -2.60 -20.24 0.98
N TYR A 95 -1.68 -20.94 1.64
CA TYR A 95 -0.32 -21.11 1.15
C TYR A 95 0.08 -22.59 1.20
N LYS A 96 0.65 -23.08 0.08
CA LYS A 96 1.16 -24.45 -0.03
C LYS A 96 2.54 -24.43 -0.67
N LYS A 97 3.49 -25.13 -0.05
CA LYS A 97 4.83 -25.36 -0.59
C LYS A 97 5.30 -26.75 -0.20
N GLY A 98 5.44 -27.67 -1.16
CA GLY A 98 5.69 -29.08 -0.87
C GLY A 98 4.63 -29.64 0.07
N ASN A 99 5.08 -30.24 1.19
CA ASN A 99 4.20 -30.78 2.23
C ASN A 99 3.70 -29.74 3.24
N TYR A 100 4.17 -28.49 3.16
CA TYR A 100 3.76 -27.44 4.06
C TYR A 100 2.50 -26.74 3.50
N MET A 101 1.44 -26.73 4.30
CA MET A 101 0.20 -26.04 3.98
C MET A 101 -0.22 -25.19 5.18
N ILE A 102 -0.63 -23.97 4.93
CA ILE A 102 -1.16 -23.07 5.93
C ILE A 102 -2.30 -22.24 5.38
N ASP A 103 -3.40 -22.20 6.14
CA ASP A 103 -4.50 -21.27 5.93
C ASP A 103 -4.54 -20.31 7.11
N THR A 104 -4.41 -19.04 6.83
CA THR A 104 -4.40 -18.03 7.89
C THR A 104 -5.30 -16.85 7.54
N THR A 105 -5.92 -16.29 8.57
CA THR A 105 -6.74 -15.09 8.45
C THR A 105 -6.23 -14.05 9.42
N ARG A 106 -6.07 -12.84 8.95
CA ARG A 106 -5.67 -11.70 9.77
C ARG A 106 -6.66 -10.57 9.60
N SER A 107 -7.21 -10.10 10.72
CA SER A 107 -8.03 -8.91 10.76
C SER A 107 -7.29 -7.80 11.49
N VAL A 108 -7.28 -6.61 10.92
CA VAL A 108 -6.63 -5.43 11.48
C VAL A 108 -7.53 -4.22 11.32
N PHE A 109 -7.37 -3.27 12.23
CA PHE A 109 -8.07 -2.00 12.18
C PHE A 109 -7.05 -0.89 12.05
N ASN A 110 -7.11 -0.16 10.96
CA ASN A 110 -6.22 0.97 10.69
C ASN A 110 -7.00 2.27 10.76
N PHE A 111 -6.29 3.34 11.04
CA PHE A 111 -6.81 4.69 10.94
C PHE A 111 -5.85 5.58 10.16
N ALA A 112 -6.39 6.54 9.44
CA ALA A 112 -5.65 7.44 8.58
C ALA A 112 -6.17 8.87 8.77
N PRO A 113 -5.57 9.65 9.70
CA PRO A 113 -5.91 11.06 9.86
C PRO A 113 -5.37 11.88 8.68
N ASN A 114 -6.13 12.89 8.29
CA ASN A 114 -5.72 13.83 7.26
C ASN A 114 -6.12 15.25 7.63
N VAL A 115 -5.29 16.21 7.25
CA VAL A 115 -5.54 17.64 7.39
C VAL A 115 -5.07 18.34 6.12
N ASP A 116 -5.96 19.10 5.50
CA ASP A 116 -5.65 19.99 4.39
C ASP A 116 -5.98 21.42 4.81
N PHE A 117 -4.98 22.27 4.84
CA PHE A 117 -5.13 23.67 5.17
C PHE A 117 -4.60 24.53 4.04
N ARG A 118 -5.41 25.52 3.62
CA ARG A 118 -5.02 26.53 2.64
C ARG A 118 -5.34 27.91 3.21
N TYR A 119 -4.36 28.79 3.16
CA TYR A 119 -4.53 30.18 3.52
C TYR A 119 -4.14 31.08 2.35
N ARG A 120 -5.00 32.04 2.01
CA ARG A 120 -4.75 33.05 0.98
C ARG A 120 -4.44 34.38 1.64
N PHE A 121 -3.19 34.80 1.54
CA PHE A 121 -2.77 36.13 1.97
C PHE A 121 -3.30 37.20 1.04
N SER A 122 -3.26 36.92 -0.29
CA SER A 122 -3.77 37.78 -1.37
C SER A 122 -4.23 36.90 -2.55
N LYS A 123 -4.66 37.58 -3.65
CA LYS A 123 -5.02 36.87 -4.90
C LYS A 123 -3.83 36.11 -5.50
N VAL A 124 -2.60 36.52 -5.19
CA VAL A 124 -1.35 36.01 -5.77
C VAL A 124 -0.43 35.37 -4.73
N SER A 125 -0.85 35.29 -3.45
CA SER A 125 -0.05 34.72 -2.37
C SER A 125 -0.88 33.72 -1.56
N GLN A 126 -0.40 32.48 -1.44
CA GLN A 126 -1.07 31.44 -0.68
C GLN A 126 -0.09 30.47 -0.01
N LEU A 127 -0.54 29.92 1.11
CA LEU A 127 0.09 28.84 1.84
C LEU A 127 -0.83 27.63 1.79
N ARG A 128 -0.25 26.45 1.55
CA ARG A 128 -0.93 25.17 1.69
C ARG A 128 -0.14 24.26 2.62
N PHE A 129 -0.84 23.64 3.53
CA PHE A 129 -0.31 22.60 4.40
C PHE A 129 -1.16 21.35 4.22
N ASN A 130 -0.50 20.21 4.06
CA ASN A 130 -1.14 18.91 3.96
C ASN A 130 -0.46 17.95 4.92
N TYR A 131 -1.25 17.31 5.75
CA TYR A 131 -0.82 16.22 6.63
C TYR A 131 -1.62 14.97 6.31
N ARG A 132 -0.93 13.84 6.22
CA ARG A 132 -1.53 12.50 6.08
C ARG A 132 -0.82 11.50 6.97
N GLY A 133 -1.59 10.82 7.82
CA GLY A 133 -1.18 9.63 8.51
C GLY A 133 -1.60 8.40 7.73
N ARG A 134 -0.74 7.38 7.66
CA ARG A 134 -1.05 6.11 7.01
C ARG A 134 -0.49 4.95 7.80
N THR A 135 -1.31 3.93 8.04
CA THR A 135 -0.85 2.65 8.56
C THR A 135 -0.43 1.74 7.41
N GLY A 136 0.79 1.22 7.46
CA GLY A 136 1.32 0.20 6.56
C GLY A 136 1.31 -1.17 7.23
N GLN A 137 0.68 -2.15 6.59
CA GLN A 137 0.68 -3.53 7.09
C GLN A 137 1.75 -4.36 6.37
N PRO A 138 2.50 -5.22 7.08
CA PRO A 138 3.36 -6.20 6.43
C PRO A 138 2.50 -7.18 5.61
N SER A 139 3.05 -7.67 4.49
CA SER A 139 2.36 -8.68 3.69
C SER A 139 2.18 -9.97 4.48
N MET A 140 1.13 -10.73 4.18
CA MET A 140 0.86 -12.01 4.87
C MET A 140 2.01 -13.01 4.69
N GLU A 141 2.62 -13.06 3.51
CA GLU A 141 3.76 -13.94 3.24
C GLU A 141 4.97 -13.60 4.12
N ASN A 142 5.23 -12.32 4.38
CA ASN A 142 6.33 -11.89 5.24
C ASN A 142 6.11 -12.26 6.73
N LEU A 143 4.89 -12.59 7.11
CA LEU A 143 4.53 -13.02 8.46
C LEU A 143 4.61 -14.54 8.65
N LEU A 144 4.69 -15.32 7.56
CA LEU A 144 4.80 -16.78 7.65
C LEU A 144 6.25 -17.16 8.00
N PRO A 145 6.48 -18.03 8.98
CA PRO A 145 7.83 -18.49 9.34
C PRO A 145 8.34 -19.52 8.32
N ILE A 146 8.38 -19.14 7.06
CA ILE A 146 8.74 -20.03 5.95
C ILE A 146 9.98 -19.48 5.27
N VAL A 147 10.87 -20.39 4.88
CA VAL A 147 12.02 -20.07 4.05
C VAL A 147 11.59 -20.10 2.59
N ASP A 148 11.63 -18.96 1.92
CA ASP A 148 11.50 -18.88 0.47
C ASP A 148 12.89 -18.94 -0.18
N ASN A 149 13.22 -20.10 -0.71
CA ASN A 149 14.45 -20.40 -1.44
C ASN A 149 14.22 -20.57 -2.95
N SER A 150 13.12 -20.07 -3.47
CA SER A 150 12.79 -20.14 -4.90
C SER A 150 13.79 -19.37 -5.77
N ASN A 151 14.52 -18.45 -5.18
CA ASN A 151 15.70 -17.80 -5.78
C ASN A 151 16.91 -18.05 -4.88
N PRO A 152 17.85 -18.94 -5.26
CA PRO A 152 19.02 -19.27 -4.43
C PRO A 152 19.92 -18.07 -4.10
N LEU A 153 19.88 -17.02 -4.93
CA LEU A 153 20.64 -15.78 -4.71
C LEU A 153 19.94 -14.80 -3.75
N ASN A 154 18.68 -15.08 -3.38
CA ASN A 154 17.89 -14.22 -2.51
C ASN A 154 16.92 -15.04 -1.66
N ILE A 155 17.48 -15.67 -0.63
CA ILE A 155 16.70 -16.47 0.33
C ILE A 155 16.01 -15.52 1.30
N ARG A 156 14.70 -15.67 1.47
CA ARG A 156 13.87 -14.87 2.37
C ARG A 156 13.28 -15.74 3.45
N VAL A 157 13.22 -15.18 4.67
CA VAL A 157 12.57 -15.83 5.81
C VAL A 157 11.51 -14.88 6.35
N GLY A 158 10.29 -15.35 6.47
CA GLY A 158 9.22 -14.55 7.05
C GLY A 158 9.39 -14.40 8.58
N ASN A 159 8.92 -13.28 9.11
CA ASN A 159 8.96 -12.98 10.54
C ASN A 159 7.55 -12.71 11.07
N PRO A 160 6.96 -13.62 11.85
CA PRO A 160 5.64 -13.42 12.47
C PRO A 160 5.56 -12.22 13.41
N GLY A 161 6.71 -11.77 13.92
CA GLY A 161 6.82 -10.63 14.84
C GLY A 161 6.74 -9.25 14.18
N LEU A 162 6.60 -9.16 12.87
CA LEU A 162 6.49 -7.88 12.17
C LEU A 162 5.24 -7.11 12.61
N LYS A 163 5.45 -5.88 13.03
CA LYS A 163 4.39 -4.95 13.44
C LYS A 163 3.99 -4.04 12.28
N PRO A 164 2.74 -3.53 12.30
CA PRO A 164 2.36 -2.45 11.41
C PRO A 164 3.23 -1.21 11.64
N SER A 165 3.53 -0.50 10.58
CA SER A 165 4.17 0.81 10.63
C SER A 165 3.14 1.91 10.49
N PHE A 166 3.39 3.06 11.11
CA PHE A 166 2.58 4.26 10.90
C PHE A 166 3.47 5.37 10.35
N THR A 167 3.11 5.84 9.16
CA THR A 167 3.88 6.87 8.46
C THR A 167 3.15 8.22 8.55
N HIS A 168 3.84 9.21 9.07
CA HIS A 168 3.44 10.62 9.03
C HIS A 168 4.02 11.27 7.79
N SER A 169 3.19 11.95 7.01
CA SER A 169 3.62 12.72 5.85
C SER A 169 3.09 14.15 5.96
N MET A 170 3.97 15.11 5.94
CA MET A 170 3.66 16.54 5.99
C MET A 170 4.23 17.21 4.76
N ARG A 171 3.44 18.10 4.16
CA ARG A 171 3.86 18.92 3.03
C ARG A 171 3.43 20.35 3.25
N LEU A 172 4.35 21.26 3.07
CA LEU A 172 4.11 22.69 3.10
C LEU A 172 4.47 23.28 1.74
N PHE A 173 3.59 24.08 1.22
CA PHE A 173 3.77 24.75 -0.05
C PHE A 173 3.37 26.23 0.11
N TYR A 174 4.29 27.13 -0.24
CA TYR A 174 4.05 28.55 -0.26
C TYR A 174 4.38 29.10 -1.64
N ASN A 175 3.47 29.89 -2.20
CA ASN A 175 3.73 30.65 -3.41
C ASN A 175 3.25 32.08 -3.27
N THR A 176 4.02 32.99 -3.84
CA THR A 176 3.66 34.40 -3.96
C THR A 176 4.19 34.96 -5.28
N TYR A 177 3.50 35.93 -5.82
CA TYR A 177 3.89 36.65 -7.02
C TYR A 177 3.69 38.15 -6.83
N ASN A 178 4.73 38.92 -7.16
CA ASN A 178 4.67 40.39 -7.21
C ASN A 178 4.60 40.84 -8.67
N ALA A 179 3.46 41.40 -9.09
CA ALA A 179 3.23 41.76 -10.48
C ALA A 179 4.04 43.01 -10.90
N GLU A 180 4.29 43.92 -9.96
CA GLU A 180 5.06 45.15 -10.25
C GLU A 180 6.53 44.86 -10.53
N LEU A 181 7.11 43.96 -9.74
CA LEU A 181 8.49 43.51 -9.89
C LEU A 181 8.66 42.31 -10.83
N GLN A 182 7.55 41.76 -11.35
CA GLN A 182 7.50 40.53 -12.17
C GLN A 182 8.29 39.37 -11.54
N ARG A 183 8.21 39.23 -10.21
CA ARG A 183 8.95 38.21 -9.42
C ARG A 183 7.99 37.30 -8.68
N GLY A 184 8.28 36.03 -8.73
CA GLY A 184 7.56 35.01 -7.96
C GLY A 184 8.50 34.20 -7.06
N ILE A 185 8.01 33.80 -5.90
CA ILE A 185 8.68 32.87 -5.00
C ILE A 185 7.77 31.65 -4.85
N MET A 186 8.34 30.48 -5.02
CA MET A 186 7.69 29.20 -4.77
C MET A 186 8.59 28.38 -3.86
N THR A 187 8.04 27.94 -2.74
CA THR A 187 8.76 27.15 -1.75
C THR A 187 7.97 25.90 -1.44
N HIS A 188 8.66 24.79 -1.36
CA HIS A 188 8.10 23.48 -1.00
C HIS A 188 8.96 22.85 0.09
N ALA A 189 8.31 22.37 1.15
CA ALA A 189 8.94 21.56 2.18
C ALA A 189 8.12 20.28 2.38
N SER A 190 8.81 19.16 2.57
CA SER A 190 8.18 17.88 2.87
C SER A 190 8.93 17.18 4.00
N PHE A 191 8.17 16.53 4.88
CA PHE A 191 8.68 15.72 5.97
C PHE A 191 7.91 14.40 6.00
N SER A 192 8.64 13.30 6.17
CA SER A 192 8.05 11.98 6.37
C SER A 192 8.81 11.25 7.48
N ALA A 193 8.05 10.62 8.38
CA ALA A 193 8.57 9.79 9.46
C ALA A 193 7.72 8.52 9.59
N THR A 194 8.36 7.39 9.86
CA THR A 194 7.72 6.08 10.04
C THR A 194 8.17 5.46 11.33
#